data_22fe6a7e15d978e0b753ed157c8a8092
#
_entry.id   22fe6a7e15d978e0b753ed157c8a8092
#
_cell.length_a   1.000
_cell.length_b   1.000
_cell.length_c   1.000
_cell.angle_alpha   90.00
_cell.angle_beta   90.00
_cell.angle_gamma   90.00
#
_symmetry.space_group_name_H-M   'P 1'
#
loop_
_entity.id
_entity.type
_entity.pdbx_description
1 polymer ?
#
loop_
_entity_poly.entity_id
_entity_poly.type
_entity_poly.pdbx_seq_one_letter_code
_entity_poly.pdbx_strand_id
1 'polypeptide(L)'
;MSAKAKKGKQESAKFSAEEKATMRARARELKAAEDGETAVQNALAEMSPKDRALGKRFHAIVTESAPELTPKTWYGMPAYAKDGKVVFFFRNAGKFKERYAMFGFNDSAKLDEGSMWPIAYALRELNAADEAKIRKLVKKAVS
;
A
#
# COMPACT_ATOMS: atom_id res chain seq x y z
N MET A 1 13.50 -37.64 -36.06
CA MET A 1 13.17 -36.19 -35.99
C MET A 1 11.88 -35.89 -35.27
N SER A 2 10.76 -36.55 -35.60
CA SER A 2 9.47 -36.28 -34.99
C SER A 2 9.39 -36.55 -33.47
N ALA A 3 10.04 -37.62 -33.01
CA ALA A 3 10.05 -37.96 -31.58
C ALA A 3 10.78 -36.91 -30.72
N LYS A 4 11.90 -36.39 -31.22
CA LYS A 4 12.71 -35.38 -30.54
C LYS A 4 11.95 -34.02 -30.49
N ALA A 5 11.26 -33.68 -31.55
CA ALA A 5 10.45 -32.47 -31.61
C ALA A 5 9.23 -32.56 -30.70
N LYS A 6 8.57 -33.74 -30.61
CA LYS A 6 7.45 -33.95 -29.69
C LYS A 6 7.89 -33.87 -28.22
N LYS A 7 9.04 -34.43 -27.86
CA LYS A 7 9.59 -34.36 -26.52
C LYS A 7 9.94 -32.94 -26.12
N GLY A 8 10.56 -32.17 -27.02
CA GLY A 8 10.85 -30.76 -26.82
C GLY A 8 9.61 -29.92 -26.65
N LYS A 9 8.55 -30.19 -27.43
CA LYS A 9 7.26 -29.51 -27.29
C LYS A 9 6.57 -29.80 -25.96
N GLN A 10 6.63 -31.04 -25.47
CA GLN A 10 6.05 -31.41 -24.17
C GLN A 10 6.77 -30.76 -23.01
N GLU A 11 8.08 -30.72 -23.02
CA GLU A 11 8.88 -30.03 -22.02
C GLU A 11 8.63 -28.53 -22.04
N SER A 12 8.59 -27.94 -23.22
CA SER A 12 8.27 -26.53 -23.43
C SER A 12 6.86 -26.20 -22.94
N ALA A 13 5.88 -27.07 -23.21
CA ALA A 13 4.52 -26.91 -22.77
C ALA A 13 4.39 -26.97 -21.25
N LYS A 14 5.16 -27.87 -20.57
CA LYS A 14 5.19 -27.98 -19.12
C LYS A 14 5.75 -26.71 -18.47
N PHE A 15 6.90 -26.24 -18.92
CA PHE A 15 7.49 -24.97 -18.48
C PHE A 15 6.57 -23.82 -18.78
N SER A 16 6.01 -23.78 -19.98
CA SER A 16 5.08 -22.74 -20.41
C SER A 16 3.86 -22.66 -19.47
N ALA A 17 3.36 -23.79 -18.98
CA ALA A 17 2.22 -23.81 -18.06
C ALA A 17 2.60 -23.23 -16.68
N GLU A 18 3.76 -23.58 -16.16
CA GLU A 18 4.28 -23.05 -14.91
C GLU A 18 4.61 -21.56 -15.04
N GLU A 19 5.24 -21.17 -16.13
CA GLU A 19 5.53 -19.78 -16.45
C GLU A 19 4.24 -18.96 -16.60
N LYS A 20 3.25 -19.48 -17.30
CA LYS A 20 1.95 -18.83 -17.45
C LYS A 20 1.26 -18.64 -16.10
N ALA A 21 1.33 -19.62 -15.21
CA ALA A 21 0.75 -19.53 -13.87
C ALA A 21 1.45 -18.42 -13.07
N THR A 22 2.78 -18.38 -13.11
CA THR A 22 3.58 -17.34 -12.47
C THR A 22 3.30 -15.96 -13.06
N MET A 23 3.23 -15.87 -14.38
CA MET A 23 2.90 -14.63 -15.08
C MET A 23 1.50 -14.13 -14.74
N ARG A 24 0.52 -15.04 -14.65
CA ARG A 24 -0.85 -14.67 -14.26
C ARG A 24 -0.92 -14.19 -12.83
N ALA A 25 -0.20 -14.85 -11.90
CA ALA A 25 -0.13 -14.41 -10.51
C ALA A 25 0.49 -13.02 -10.42
N ARG A 26 1.60 -12.79 -11.14
CA ARG A 26 2.28 -11.50 -11.20
C ARG A 26 1.39 -10.43 -11.84
N ALA A 27 0.70 -10.78 -12.93
CA ALA A 27 -0.22 -9.86 -13.60
C ALA A 27 -1.38 -9.46 -12.68
N ARG A 28 -1.90 -10.39 -11.88
CA ARG A 28 -2.95 -10.09 -10.90
C ARG A 28 -2.43 -9.18 -9.80
N GLU A 29 -1.22 -9.40 -9.32
CA GLU A 29 -0.58 -8.54 -8.32
C GLU A 29 -0.36 -7.13 -8.85
N LEU A 30 0.15 -7.01 -10.07
CA LEU A 30 0.35 -5.71 -10.72
C LEU A 30 -0.98 -5.00 -10.95
N LYS A 31 -1.99 -5.72 -11.41
CA LYS A 31 -3.32 -5.16 -11.62
C LYS A 31 -3.95 -4.72 -10.30
N ALA A 32 -3.83 -5.51 -9.25
CA ALA A 32 -4.32 -5.16 -7.93
C ALA A 32 -3.64 -3.89 -7.41
N ALA A 33 -2.33 -3.76 -7.64
CA ALA A 33 -1.58 -2.56 -7.26
C ALA A 33 -2.03 -1.34 -8.07
N GLU A 34 -2.24 -1.49 -9.39
CA GLU A 34 -2.75 -0.41 -10.26
C GLU A 34 -4.17 0.00 -9.88
N ASP A 35 -5.05 -0.98 -9.66
CA ASP A 35 -6.44 -0.74 -9.26
C ASP A 35 -6.49 -0.07 -7.88
N GLY A 36 -5.61 -0.49 -6.97
CA GLY A 36 -5.48 0.10 -5.64
C GLY A 36 -4.97 1.53 -5.70
N GLU A 37 -3.96 1.82 -6.53
CA GLU A 37 -3.46 3.18 -6.73
C GLU A 37 -4.55 4.08 -7.29
N THR A 38 -5.29 3.61 -8.29
CA THR A 38 -6.42 4.36 -8.85
C THR A 38 -7.48 4.62 -7.80
N ALA A 39 -7.81 3.63 -6.98
CA ALA A 39 -8.79 3.78 -5.91
C ALA A 39 -8.34 4.83 -4.88
N VAL A 40 -7.05 4.83 -4.52
CA VAL A 40 -6.48 5.83 -3.61
C VAL A 40 -6.55 7.22 -4.23
N GLN A 41 -6.16 7.37 -5.50
CA GLN A 41 -6.23 8.66 -6.18
C GLN A 41 -7.68 9.18 -6.26
N ASN A 42 -8.64 8.32 -6.52
CA ASN A 42 -10.05 8.68 -6.53
C ASN A 42 -10.53 9.12 -5.14
N ALA A 43 -10.13 8.41 -4.10
CA ALA A 43 -10.46 8.77 -2.72
C ALA A 43 -9.87 10.14 -2.35
N LEU A 44 -8.61 10.39 -2.73
CA LEU A 44 -7.96 11.69 -2.50
C LEU A 44 -8.65 12.82 -3.25
N ALA A 45 -9.09 12.56 -4.49
CA ALA A 45 -9.77 13.55 -5.32
C ALA A 45 -11.10 14.02 -4.71
N GLU A 46 -11.76 13.18 -3.94
CA GLU A 46 -13.03 13.49 -3.28
C GLU A 46 -12.87 14.27 -1.96
N MET A 47 -11.66 14.38 -1.46
CA MET A 47 -11.37 15.07 -0.21
C MET A 47 -11.43 16.59 -0.38
N SER A 48 -11.61 17.32 0.73
CA SER A 48 -11.44 18.77 0.76
C SER A 48 -10.02 19.14 0.34
N PRO A 49 -9.79 20.36 -0.16
CA PRO A 49 -8.44 20.78 -0.59
C PRO A 49 -7.34 20.56 0.46
N LYS A 50 -7.63 20.85 1.72
CA LYS A 50 -6.66 20.66 2.81
C LYS A 50 -6.35 19.19 3.05
N ASP A 51 -7.38 18.37 3.18
CA ASP A 51 -7.22 16.92 3.40
C ASP A 51 -6.53 16.26 2.20
N ARG A 52 -6.90 16.68 0.99
CA ARG A 52 -6.29 16.19 -0.25
C ARG A 52 -4.80 16.46 -0.28
N ALA A 53 -4.40 17.69 0.06
CA ALA A 53 -2.97 18.06 0.08
C ALA A 53 -2.20 17.20 1.09
N LEU A 54 -2.73 17.01 2.29
CA LEU A 54 -2.13 16.15 3.31
C LEU A 54 -2.07 14.70 2.85
N GLY A 55 -3.17 14.18 2.32
CA GLY A 55 -3.27 12.80 1.86
C GLY A 55 -2.35 12.49 0.69
N LYS A 56 -2.25 13.41 -0.28
CA LYS A 56 -1.33 13.27 -1.43
C LYS A 56 0.12 13.25 -0.97
N ARG A 57 0.48 14.11 -0.05
CA ARG A 57 1.85 14.15 0.48
C ARG A 57 2.16 12.90 1.29
N PHE A 58 1.23 12.47 2.13
CA PHE A 58 1.35 11.21 2.87
C PHE A 58 1.55 10.02 1.92
N HIS A 59 0.72 9.95 0.88
CA HIS A 59 0.82 8.89 -0.13
C HIS A 59 2.19 8.86 -0.81
N ALA A 60 2.71 10.03 -1.19
CA ALA A 60 4.04 10.14 -1.79
C ALA A 60 5.13 9.64 -0.84
N ILE A 61 5.06 10.02 0.42
CA ILE A 61 6.01 9.56 1.44
C ILE A 61 5.99 8.04 1.60
N VAL A 62 4.80 7.47 1.64
CA VAL A 62 4.62 6.02 1.77
C VAL A 62 5.18 5.27 0.57
N THR A 63 4.84 5.71 -0.64
CA THR A 63 5.32 5.05 -1.87
C THR A 63 6.84 5.13 -2.01
N GLU A 64 7.45 6.22 -1.57
CA GLU A 64 8.91 6.37 -1.54
C GLU A 64 9.57 5.50 -0.48
N SER A 65 8.96 5.42 0.72
CA SER A 65 9.56 4.79 1.89
C SER A 65 9.32 3.28 1.96
N ALA A 66 8.20 2.81 1.43
CA ALA A 66 7.79 1.41 1.47
C ALA A 66 7.12 1.01 0.16
N PRO A 67 7.89 0.94 -0.94
CA PRO A 67 7.33 0.62 -2.26
C PRO A 67 6.75 -0.80 -2.35
N GLU A 68 7.10 -1.69 -1.43
CA GLU A 68 6.56 -3.04 -1.35
C GLU A 68 5.10 -3.10 -0.90
N LEU A 69 4.56 -2.03 -0.33
CA LEU A 69 3.16 -1.98 0.09
C LEU A 69 2.22 -1.81 -1.10
N THR A 70 1.09 -2.49 -1.03
CA THR A 70 0.04 -2.38 -2.02
C THR A 70 -0.96 -1.31 -1.57
N PRO A 71 -1.12 -0.20 -2.32
CA PRO A 71 -2.15 0.78 -2.00
C PRO A 71 -3.53 0.20 -2.25
N LYS A 72 -4.48 0.59 -1.43
CA LYS A 72 -5.89 0.22 -1.59
C LYS A 72 -6.77 1.19 -0.81
N THR A 73 -8.08 1.07 -0.93
CA THR A 73 -9.00 1.77 -0.04
C THR A 73 -9.53 0.79 1.02
N TRP A 74 -9.72 1.30 2.23
CA TRP A 74 -10.24 0.56 3.36
C TRP A 74 -11.24 1.46 4.07
N TYR A 75 -12.51 1.07 4.06
CA TYR A 75 -13.60 1.94 4.51
C TYR A 75 -13.55 3.32 3.84
N GLY A 76 -13.18 3.35 2.55
CA GLY A 76 -13.05 4.59 1.79
C GLY A 76 -11.81 5.44 2.09
N MET A 77 -10.93 4.96 2.95
CA MET A 77 -9.67 5.64 3.29
C MET A 77 -8.50 5.08 2.47
N PRO A 78 -7.56 5.91 2.07
CA PRO A 78 -6.28 5.42 1.54
C PRO A 78 -5.62 4.51 2.57
N ALA A 79 -5.25 3.31 2.15
CA ALA A 79 -4.67 2.29 3.00
C ALA A 79 -3.54 1.57 2.29
N TYR A 80 -2.66 0.95 3.05
CA TYR A 80 -1.45 0.35 2.53
C TYR A 80 -1.31 -1.03 3.12
N ALA A 81 -1.28 -2.04 2.25
CA ALA A 81 -1.35 -3.44 2.64
C ALA A 81 -0.06 -4.19 2.35
N LYS A 82 0.22 -5.18 3.16
CA LYS A 82 1.30 -6.14 2.96
C LYS A 82 0.72 -7.53 3.18
N ASP A 83 0.94 -8.43 2.22
CA ASP A 83 0.43 -9.80 2.26
C ASP A 83 -1.09 -9.85 2.53
N GLY A 84 -1.83 -8.94 1.90
CA GLY A 84 -3.28 -8.86 2.01
C GLY A 84 -3.82 -8.19 3.26
N LYS A 85 -2.96 -7.76 4.18
CA LYS A 85 -3.36 -7.11 5.42
C LYS A 85 -3.04 -5.62 5.39
N VAL A 86 -4.00 -4.78 5.76
CA VAL A 86 -3.79 -3.34 5.89
C VAL A 86 -2.88 -3.07 7.08
N VAL A 87 -1.72 -2.47 6.78
CA VAL A 87 -0.71 -2.15 7.81
C VAL A 87 -1.00 -0.79 8.42
N PHE A 88 -1.31 0.20 7.60
CA PHE A 88 -1.69 1.54 8.07
C PHE A 88 -2.59 2.23 7.04
N PHE A 89 -3.16 3.36 7.44
CA PHE A 89 -4.15 4.09 6.64
C PHE A 89 -4.09 5.59 6.93
N PHE A 90 -4.60 6.38 6.00
CA PHE A 90 -4.80 7.83 6.15
C PHE A 90 -6.30 8.11 6.30
N ARG A 91 -6.66 8.87 7.34
CA ARG A 91 -8.06 9.21 7.62
C ARG A 91 -8.25 10.71 7.51
N ASN A 92 -9.00 11.15 6.52
CA ASN A 92 -9.27 12.56 6.30
C ASN A 92 -10.32 13.10 7.28
N ALA A 93 -10.09 14.33 7.75
CA ALA A 93 -10.94 14.97 8.76
C ALA A 93 -12.37 15.19 8.29
N GLY A 94 -12.54 15.66 7.06
CA GLY A 94 -13.85 16.07 6.54
C GLY A 94 -14.85 14.93 6.43
N LYS A 95 -14.42 13.77 5.93
CA LYS A 95 -15.29 12.60 5.76
C LYS A 95 -15.86 12.10 7.10
N PHE A 96 -15.07 12.15 8.13
CA PHE A 96 -15.42 11.63 9.46
C PHE A 96 -15.84 12.75 10.43
N LYS A 97 -15.96 13.98 9.95
CA LYS A 97 -16.35 15.17 10.72
C LYS A 97 -15.49 15.37 11.96
N GLU A 98 -14.17 15.21 11.79
CA GLU A 98 -13.20 15.38 12.85
C GLU A 98 -12.42 16.67 12.68
N ARG A 99 -11.77 17.13 13.76
CA ARG A 99 -11.04 18.40 13.75
C ARG A 99 -9.75 18.36 12.94
N TYR A 100 -9.14 17.18 12.80
CA TYR A 100 -7.88 16.99 12.11
C TYR A 100 -7.84 15.62 11.43
N ALA A 101 -7.03 15.53 10.40
CA ALA A 101 -6.72 14.25 9.78
C ALA A 101 -5.83 13.41 10.71
N MET A 102 -5.75 12.12 10.45
CA MET A 102 -4.86 11.23 11.20
C MET A 102 -4.31 10.14 10.27
N PHE A 103 -3.23 9.53 10.68
CA PHE A 103 -2.83 8.24 10.14
C PHE A 103 -2.70 7.26 11.29
N GLY A 104 -3.10 6.02 11.04
CA GLY A 104 -3.13 5.00 12.07
C GLY A 104 -2.55 3.69 11.58
N PHE A 105 -2.05 2.90 12.52
CA PHE A 105 -1.41 1.62 12.25
C PHE A 105 -2.26 0.49 12.84
N ASN A 106 -2.43 -0.57 12.06
CA ASN A 106 -3.13 -1.77 12.47
C ASN A 106 -2.17 -2.76 13.15
N ASP A 107 -2.73 -3.85 13.62
CA ASP A 107 -2.01 -4.89 14.36
C ASP A 107 -0.80 -5.46 13.60
N SER A 108 -0.86 -5.53 12.27
CA SER A 108 0.24 -6.04 11.44
C SER A 108 1.46 -5.11 11.36
N ALA A 109 1.34 -3.86 11.84
CA ALA A 109 2.46 -2.92 11.85
C ALA A 109 3.44 -3.28 12.97
N LYS A 110 4.72 -3.37 12.63
CA LYS A 110 5.76 -3.74 13.59
C LYS A 110 6.32 -2.52 14.32
N LEU A 111 5.49 -1.90 15.15
CA LEU A 111 5.85 -0.72 15.92
C LEU A 111 6.14 -1.02 17.39
N ASP A 112 6.08 -2.27 17.77
CA ASP A 112 6.22 -2.72 19.15
C ASP A 112 7.45 -2.10 19.84
N GLU A 113 7.21 -1.50 20.98
CA GLU A 113 8.25 -0.85 21.78
C GLU A 113 7.85 -0.90 23.25
N GLY A 114 8.53 -1.73 24.02
CA GLY A 114 8.16 -1.96 25.43
C GLY A 114 6.79 -2.59 25.56
N SER A 115 6.02 -2.15 26.53
CA SER A 115 4.67 -2.64 26.79
C SER A 115 3.57 -1.71 26.27
N MET A 116 3.94 -0.54 25.78
CA MET A 116 3.01 0.47 25.31
C MET A 116 3.68 1.35 24.24
N TRP A 117 2.99 1.56 23.10
CA TRP A 117 3.48 2.41 22.00
C TRP A 117 2.32 3.06 21.25
N PRO A 118 2.57 4.23 20.63
CA PRO A 118 1.54 4.89 19.83
C PRO A 118 1.23 4.13 18.53
N ILE A 119 -0.04 4.11 18.15
CA ILE A 119 -0.46 3.51 16.88
C ILE A 119 -1.24 4.47 16.00
N ALA A 120 -1.48 5.69 16.44
CA ALA A 120 -2.18 6.71 15.67
C ALA A 120 -1.61 8.09 15.97
N TYR A 121 -1.62 8.93 14.94
CA TYR A 121 -1.06 10.28 15.00
C TYR A 121 -2.03 11.26 14.35
N ALA A 122 -2.31 12.35 15.04
CA ALA A 122 -3.04 13.47 14.47
C ALA A 122 -2.15 14.20 13.47
N LEU A 123 -2.74 14.67 12.38
CA LEU A 123 -2.00 15.32 11.31
C LEU A 123 -2.71 16.61 10.87
N ARG A 124 -2.15 17.75 11.25
CA ARG A 124 -2.68 19.06 10.87
C ARG A 124 -1.92 19.67 9.70
N GLU A 125 -0.61 19.49 9.69
CA GLU A 125 0.30 20.01 8.67
C GLU A 125 1.43 19.02 8.48
N LEU A 126 2.21 19.18 7.41
CA LEU A 126 3.39 18.38 7.14
C LEU A 126 4.59 19.30 6.89
N ASN A 127 5.39 19.49 7.92
CA ASN A 127 6.70 20.13 7.77
C ASN A 127 7.79 19.05 7.54
N ALA A 128 9.03 19.47 7.29
CA ALA A 128 10.12 18.55 7.03
C ALA A 128 10.37 17.55 8.16
N ALA A 129 10.26 17.99 9.40
CA ALA A 129 10.43 17.13 10.57
C ALA A 129 9.32 16.07 10.69
N ASP A 130 8.08 16.47 10.39
CA ASP A 130 6.94 15.55 10.37
C ASP A 130 7.10 14.48 9.28
N GLU A 131 7.53 14.89 8.09
CA GLU A 131 7.78 13.96 6.98
C GLU A 131 8.87 12.96 7.33
N ALA A 132 9.96 13.41 7.95
CA ALA A 132 11.05 12.53 8.40
C ALA A 132 10.56 11.52 9.43
N LYS A 133 9.71 11.95 10.35
CA LYS A 133 9.11 11.07 11.36
C LYS A 133 8.19 10.03 10.73
N ILE A 134 7.38 10.42 9.76
CA ILE A 134 6.48 9.51 9.04
C ILE A 134 7.30 8.46 8.28
N ARG A 135 8.36 8.87 7.57
CA ARG A 135 9.24 7.94 6.86
C ARG A 135 9.82 6.87 7.78
N LYS A 136 10.25 7.30 8.96
CA LYS A 136 10.82 6.41 9.97
C LYS A 136 9.78 5.41 10.50
N LEU A 137 8.59 5.89 10.80
CA LEU A 137 7.47 5.06 11.28
C LEU A 137 7.04 4.04 10.23
N VAL A 138 6.90 4.48 8.98
CA VAL A 138 6.50 3.61 7.86
C VAL A 138 7.52 2.51 7.64
N LYS A 139 8.80 2.84 7.61
CA LYS A 139 9.88 1.85 7.44
C LYS A 139 9.90 0.84 8.59
N LYS A 140 9.73 1.31 9.82
CA LYS A 140 9.67 0.44 11.00
C LYS A 140 8.46 -0.50 10.93
N ALA A 141 7.31 0.03 10.55
CA ALA A 141 6.06 -0.72 10.50
C ALA A 141 6.12 -1.93 9.57
N VAL A 142 6.88 -1.85 8.48
CA VAL A 142 6.99 -2.91 7.46
C VAL A 142 8.27 -3.73 7.56
N SER A 143 9.13 -3.44 8.49
CA SER A 143 10.43 -4.13 8.65
C SER A 143 10.34 -5.60 9.06
#